data_81a0801340e316f0ca6244aa8581119e
#
_entry.id   81a0801340e316f0ca6244aa8581119e
#
_cell.length_a   1.000
_cell.length_b   1.000
_cell.length_c   1.000
_cell.angle_alpha   90.00
_cell.angle_beta   90.00
_cell.angle_gamma   90.00
#
_symmetry.space_group_name_H-M   'P 1'
#
loop_
_entity.id
_entity.type
_entity.pdbx_description
1 polymer ?
#
loop_
_entity_poly.entity_id
_entity_poly.type
_entity_poly.pdbx_seq_one_letter_code
_entity_poly.pdbx_strand_id
1 'polypeptide(L)'
;MRTSHGMQHLEWAGQFGNDYAKRSPGDVQANEVFFARILAAMNADPISAIEFGCGVGNNLRALRTLLPDIALRGVEINESAAILARQVTPLITIGSMLVHEAIISWELAFTKGVLIHIPPVDLPRAYEVLYRASRKYIMVAEYYAPKPTEIEYRGRRDMLWKGPHAYDMLDRYQDLKLLDYGFVSSRDPYPQDDLNWWILEKRP
;
A
#
# COMPACT_ATOMS: atom_id res chain seq x y z
N MET A 1 -14.93 25.35 -9.70
CA MET A 1 -13.61 24.68 -9.65
C MET A 1 -13.86 23.19 -9.58
N ARG A 2 -13.53 22.42 -10.62
CA ARG A 2 -13.56 20.94 -10.55
C ARG A 2 -12.39 20.54 -9.66
N THR A 3 -12.68 19.95 -8.52
CA THR A 3 -11.66 19.44 -7.60
C THR A 3 -10.83 18.36 -8.32
N SER A 4 -9.50 18.45 -8.28
CA SER A 4 -8.55 17.52 -8.89
C SER A 4 -8.73 16.06 -8.42
N HIS A 5 -9.43 15.85 -7.33
CA HIS A 5 -9.77 14.58 -6.70
C HIS A 5 -10.47 13.57 -7.62
N GLY A 6 -11.26 14.04 -8.60
CA GLY A 6 -12.04 13.15 -9.47
C GLY A 6 -11.24 12.53 -10.64
N MET A 7 -10.19 13.21 -11.12
CA MET A 7 -9.53 12.79 -12.36
C MET A 7 -8.53 11.64 -12.14
N GLN A 8 -7.65 11.74 -11.15
CA GLN A 8 -6.66 10.69 -10.85
C GLN A 8 -7.33 9.36 -10.49
N HIS A 9 -8.38 9.43 -9.68
CA HIS A 9 -9.19 8.29 -9.30
C HIS A 9 -9.77 7.55 -10.53
N LEU A 10 -10.31 8.31 -11.49
CA LEU A 10 -10.84 7.76 -12.74
C LEU A 10 -9.74 7.16 -13.64
N GLU A 11 -8.56 7.74 -13.67
CA GLU A 11 -7.42 7.23 -14.42
C GLU A 11 -7.00 5.83 -13.91
N TRP A 12 -6.83 5.68 -12.59
CA TRP A 12 -6.48 4.39 -11.99
C TRP A 12 -7.60 3.35 -12.10
N ALA A 13 -8.86 3.76 -12.00
CA ALA A 13 -10.01 2.88 -12.22
C ALA A 13 -10.18 2.48 -13.70
N GLY A 14 -9.66 3.29 -14.64
CA GLY A 14 -9.85 3.15 -16.08
C GLY A 14 -8.70 2.49 -16.81
N GLN A 15 -8.55 2.89 -18.09
CA GLN A 15 -7.57 2.30 -19.01
C GLN A 15 -6.13 2.41 -18.54
N PHE A 16 -5.75 3.51 -17.90
CA PHE A 16 -4.40 3.68 -17.35
C PHE A 16 -4.06 2.57 -16.34
N GLY A 17 -4.97 2.28 -15.41
CA GLY A 17 -4.81 1.19 -14.43
C GLY A 17 -4.80 -0.18 -15.09
N ASN A 18 -5.64 -0.42 -16.13
CA ASN A 18 -5.62 -1.66 -16.89
C ASN A 18 -4.26 -1.90 -17.57
N ASP A 19 -3.69 -0.85 -18.16
CA ASP A 19 -2.39 -0.94 -18.83
C ASP A 19 -1.26 -1.10 -17.82
N TYR A 20 -1.38 -0.50 -16.64
CA TYR A 20 -0.45 -0.71 -15.54
C TYR A 20 -0.45 -2.17 -15.07
N ALA A 21 -1.61 -2.74 -14.80
CA ALA A 21 -1.76 -4.13 -14.38
C ALA A 21 -1.14 -5.13 -15.37
N LYS A 22 -1.26 -4.88 -16.68
CA LYS A 22 -0.67 -5.71 -17.75
C LYS A 22 0.87 -5.60 -17.82
N ARG A 23 1.41 -4.39 -17.58
CA ARG A 23 2.86 -4.12 -17.68
C ARG A 23 3.65 -4.48 -16.44
N SER A 24 2.97 -4.62 -15.31
CA SER A 24 3.58 -4.89 -14.02
C SER A 24 3.17 -6.27 -13.51
N PRO A 25 3.59 -7.36 -14.20
CA PRO A 25 3.28 -8.71 -13.73
C PRO A 25 3.81 -8.97 -12.33
N GLY A 26 4.77 -8.13 -11.88
CA GLY A 26 5.43 -8.22 -10.58
C GLY A 26 6.37 -9.42 -10.50
N ASP A 27 7.43 -9.25 -9.75
CA ASP A 27 8.27 -10.37 -9.34
C ASP A 27 7.78 -10.88 -7.98
N VAL A 28 7.09 -12.05 -8.00
CA VAL A 28 6.57 -12.66 -6.78
C VAL A 28 7.70 -13.00 -5.82
N GLN A 29 8.84 -13.49 -6.32
CA GLN A 29 10.00 -13.83 -5.49
C GLN A 29 10.61 -12.58 -4.84
N ALA A 30 10.73 -11.47 -5.57
CA ALA A 30 11.18 -10.21 -5.00
C ALA A 30 10.22 -9.69 -3.91
N ASN A 31 8.91 -9.88 -4.08
CA ASN A 31 7.94 -9.57 -3.05
C ASN A 31 8.03 -10.52 -1.84
N GLU A 32 8.27 -11.80 -2.04
CA GLU A 32 8.52 -12.76 -0.94
C GLU A 32 9.72 -12.35 -0.10
N VAL A 33 10.84 -12.01 -0.74
CA VAL A 33 12.05 -11.53 -0.04
C VAL A 33 11.78 -10.22 0.69
N PHE A 34 11.04 -9.30 0.06
CA PHE A 34 10.64 -8.04 0.70
C PHE A 34 9.80 -8.31 1.96
N PHE A 35 8.72 -9.10 1.85
CA PHE A 35 7.85 -9.39 3.00
C PHE A 35 8.53 -10.25 4.07
N ALA A 36 9.44 -11.15 3.72
CA ALA A 36 10.26 -11.86 4.71
C ALA A 36 11.09 -10.88 5.56
N ARG A 37 11.66 -9.83 4.93
CA ARG A 37 12.35 -8.74 5.65
C ARG A 37 11.39 -7.96 6.56
N ILE A 38 10.19 -7.63 6.07
CA ILE A 38 9.17 -6.90 6.85
C ILE A 38 8.74 -7.72 8.08
N LEU A 39 8.44 -9.02 7.90
CA LEU A 39 8.05 -9.91 9.00
C LEU A 39 9.17 -10.05 10.04
N ALA A 40 10.43 -10.20 9.59
CA ALA A 40 11.58 -10.22 10.48
C ALA A 40 11.74 -8.92 11.28
N ALA A 41 11.56 -7.76 10.64
CA ALA A 41 11.62 -6.46 11.28
C ALA A 41 10.45 -6.24 12.28
N MET A 42 9.28 -6.79 11.99
CA MET A 42 8.14 -6.81 12.92
C MET A 42 8.39 -7.75 14.12
N ASN A 43 9.27 -8.75 13.96
CA ASN A 43 9.41 -9.88 14.88
C ASN A 43 8.05 -10.52 15.22
N ALA A 44 7.19 -10.68 14.22
CA ALA A 44 5.84 -11.20 14.36
C ALA A 44 5.31 -11.77 13.04
N ASP A 45 4.49 -12.81 13.17
CA ASP A 45 3.73 -13.42 12.08
C ASP A 45 2.26 -13.03 12.21
N PRO A 46 1.78 -11.99 11.50
CA PRO A 46 0.40 -11.55 11.61
C PRO A 46 -0.55 -12.63 11.08
N ILE A 47 -1.63 -12.89 11.83
CA ILE A 47 -2.66 -13.86 11.43
C ILE A 47 -3.66 -13.29 10.42
N SER A 48 -3.63 -12.00 10.19
CA SER A 48 -4.51 -11.34 9.22
C SER A 48 -3.90 -10.06 8.67
N ALA A 49 -4.09 -9.81 7.37
CA ALA A 49 -3.61 -8.60 6.71
C ALA A 49 -4.62 -8.05 5.69
N ILE A 50 -4.66 -6.73 5.58
CA ILE A 50 -5.36 -6.00 4.52
C ILE A 50 -4.40 -5.12 3.74
N GLU A 51 -4.46 -5.21 2.41
CA GLU A 51 -3.72 -4.35 1.49
C GLU A 51 -4.65 -3.35 0.82
N PHE A 52 -4.29 -2.08 0.84
CA PHE A 52 -4.95 -1.05 0.06
C PHE A 52 -4.15 -0.76 -1.21
N GLY A 53 -4.83 -0.83 -2.36
CA GLY A 53 -4.20 -0.79 -3.69
C GLY A 53 -3.47 -2.10 -4.01
N CYS A 54 -4.15 -3.24 -3.81
CA CYS A 54 -3.50 -4.55 -3.93
C CYS A 54 -3.15 -4.95 -5.38
N GLY A 55 -3.55 -4.16 -6.39
CA GLY A 55 -3.29 -4.46 -7.79
C GLY A 55 -3.78 -5.85 -8.16
N VAL A 56 -2.93 -6.62 -8.83
CA VAL A 56 -3.21 -8.03 -9.21
C VAL A 56 -2.98 -9.04 -8.07
N GLY A 57 -2.66 -8.57 -6.86
CA GLY A 57 -2.52 -9.40 -5.66
C GLY A 57 -1.13 -10.01 -5.45
N ASN A 58 -0.07 -9.47 -6.06
CA ASN A 58 1.28 -10.05 -5.93
C ASN A 58 1.83 -9.99 -4.50
N ASN A 59 1.59 -8.91 -3.77
CA ASN A 59 2.00 -8.79 -2.37
C ASN A 59 1.20 -9.76 -1.47
N LEU A 60 -0.11 -9.87 -1.72
CA LEU A 60 -0.97 -10.84 -1.01
C LEU A 60 -0.51 -12.29 -1.28
N ARG A 61 -0.09 -12.60 -2.52
CA ARG A 61 0.45 -13.91 -2.87
C ARG A 61 1.76 -14.19 -2.13
N ALA A 62 2.67 -13.22 -2.07
CA ALA A 62 3.92 -13.35 -1.33
C ALA A 62 3.66 -13.59 0.17
N LEU A 63 2.74 -12.84 0.79
CA LEU A 63 2.34 -13.09 2.18
C LEU A 63 1.73 -14.47 2.37
N ARG A 64 0.90 -14.97 1.43
CA ARG A 64 0.33 -16.31 1.49
C ARG A 64 1.41 -17.41 1.41
N THR A 65 2.46 -17.20 0.61
CA THR A 65 3.60 -18.15 0.52
C THR A 65 4.34 -18.20 1.86
N LEU A 66 4.60 -17.06 2.49
CA LEU A 66 5.34 -16.97 3.74
C LEU A 66 4.52 -17.41 4.96
N LEU A 67 3.23 -17.12 4.96
CA LEU A 67 2.28 -17.40 6.04
C LEU A 67 1.04 -18.10 5.47
N PRO A 68 1.07 -19.44 5.28
CA PRO A 68 0.01 -20.17 4.58
C PRO A 68 -1.40 -20.00 5.15
N ASP A 69 -1.53 -19.78 6.46
CA ASP A 69 -2.81 -19.68 7.16
C ASP A 69 -3.29 -18.23 7.37
N ILE A 70 -2.54 -17.22 6.87
CA ILE A 70 -2.91 -15.82 7.04
C ILE A 70 -4.25 -15.52 6.37
N ALA A 71 -5.16 -14.84 7.09
CA ALA A 71 -6.36 -14.28 6.50
C ALA A 71 -6.01 -13.01 5.70
N LEU A 72 -6.32 -12.98 4.41
CA LEU A 72 -5.96 -11.88 3.52
C LEU A 72 -7.19 -11.17 2.97
N ARG A 73 -7.10 -9.85 2.90
CA ARG A 73 -8.06 -8.96 2.22
C ARG A 73 -7.31 -7.96 1.34
N GLY A 74 -7.94 -7.54 0.25
CA GLY A 74 -7.45 -6.45 -0.59
C GLY A 74 -8.53 -5.44 -0.93
N VAL A 75 -8.13 -4.21 -1.15
CA VAL A 75 -8.94 -3.13 -1.73
C VAL A 75 -8.23 -2.65 -2.98
N GLU A 76 -8.90 -2.67 -4.12
CA GLU A 76 -8.32 -2.27 -5.40
C GLU A 76 -9.33 -1.46 -6.21
N ILE A 77 -8.89 -0.33 -6.76
CA ILE A 77 -9.75 0.57 -7.51
C ILE A 77 -9.97 0.10 -8.95
N ASN A 78 -8.97 -0.60 -9.53
CA ASN A 78 -9.06 -1.14 -10.87
C ASN A 78 -9.74 -2.50 -10.88
N GLU A 79 -10.88 -2.60 -11.54
CA GLU A 79 -11.68 -3.82 -11.58
C GLU A 79 -10.94 -5.00 -12.21
N SER A 80 -10.21 -4.77 -13.31
CA SER A 80 -9.46 -5.82 -14.00
C SER A 80 -8.36 -6.41 -13.12
N ALA A 81 -7.64 -5.56 -12.38
CA ALA A 81 -6.64 -5.98 -11.42
C ALA A 81 -7.27 -6.73 -10.24
N ALA A 82 -8.37 -6.22 -9.69
CA ALA A 82 -9.10 -6.84 -8.58
C ALA A 82 -9.60 -8.25 -8.92
N ILE A 83 -10.08 -8.48 -10.15
CA ILE A 83 -10.47 -9.82 -10.64
C ILE A 83 -9.29 -10.79 -10.56
N LEU A 84 -8.10 -10.37 -10.95
CA LEU A 84 -6.89 -11.21 -10.86
C LEU A 84 -6.49 -11.46 -9.39
N ALA A 85 -6.58 -10.45 -8.54
CA ALA A 85 -6.28 -10.59 -7.11
C ALA A 85 -7.21 -11.58 -6.39
N ARG A 86 -8.45 -11.79 -6.88
CA ARG A 86 -9.38 -12.79 -6.33
C ARG A 86 -8.89 -14.23 -6.46
N GLN A 87 -7.88 -14.50 -7.29
CA GLN A 87 -7.23 -15.81 -7.35
C GLN A 87 -6.39 -16.10 -6.09
N VAL A 88 -6.01 -15.06 -5.32
CA VAL A 88 -5.24 -15.19 -4.08
C VAL A 88 -6.15 -15.27 -2.86
N THR A 89 -7.17 -14.42 -2.84
CA THR A 89 -8.21 -14.39 -1.80
C THR A 89 -9.54 -13.90 -2.38
N PRO A 90 -10.69 -14.50 -2.00
CA PRO A 90 -11.99 -14.01 -2.45
C PRO A 90 -12.36 -12.65 -1.82
N LEU A 91 -11.67 -12.21 -0.76
CA LEU A 91 -11.96 -10.99 -0.02
C LEU A 91 -11.33 -9.75 -0.68
N ILE A 92 -11.60 -9.54 -1.96
CA ILE A 92 -11.18 -8.33 -2.69
C ILE A 92 -12.39 -7.40 -2.88
N THR A 93 -12.25 -6.20 -2.35
CA THR A 93 -13.21 -5.10 -2.54
C THR A 93 -12.77 -4.23 -3.71
N ILE A 94 -13.65 -4.04 -4.70
CA ILE A 94 -13.40 -3.09 -5.80
C ILE A 94 -13.82 -1.69 -5.31
N GLY A 95 -12.89 -0.76 -5.34
CA GLY A 95 -13.13 0.63 -4.94
C GLY A 95 -11.89 1.35 -4.43
N SER A 96 -12.07 2.64 -4.18
CA SER A 96 -11.01 3.46 -3.62
C SER A 96 -10.84 3.21 -2.11
N MET A 97 -9.58 3.22 -1.65
CA MET A 97 -9.31 3.22 -0.23
C MET A 97 -9.92 4.43 0.49
N LEU A 98 -10.05 5.58 -0.18
CA LEU A 98 -10.54 6.82 0.42
C LEU A 98 -12.02 6.75 0.89
N VAL A 99 -12.80 5.87 0.28
CA VAL A 99 -14.21 5.63 0.65
C VAL A 99 -14.40 4.32 1.42
N HIS A 100 -13.31 3.60 1.68
CA HIS A 100 -13.38 2.34 2.42
C HIS A 100 -13.75 2.59 3.88
N GLU A 101 -14.78 1.90 4.34
CA GLU A 101 -15.15 1.86 5.75
C GLU A 101 -14.47 0.67 6.42
N ALA A 102 -13.55 0.94 7.33
CA ALA A 102 -12.85 -0.08 8.11
C ALA A 102 -13.75 -0.59 9.25
N ILE A 103 -14.74 -1.40 8.92
CA ILE A 103 -15.67 -2.00 9.90
C ILE A 103 -14.97 -3.11 10.70
N ILE A 104 -14.02 -3.82 10.06
CA ILE A 104 -13.23 -4.88 10.68
C ILE A 104 -11.77 -4.47 10.63
N SER A 105 -11.07 -4.57 11.74
CA SER A 105 -9.63 -4.32 11.81
C SER A 105 -8.82 -5.60 11.62
N TRP A 106 -7.70 -5.46 10.96
CA TRP A 106 -6.75 -6.52 10.61
C TRP A 106 -5.47 -6.36 11.44
N GLU A 107 -4.75 -7.42 11.69
CA GLU A 107 -3.53 -7.31 12.48
C GLU A 107 -2.48 -6.45 11.79
N LEU A 108 -2.33 -6.61 10.48
CA LEU A 108 -1.53 -5.77 9.60
C LEU A 108 -2.42 -5.05 8.57
N ALA A 109 -2.34 -3.73 8.49
CA ALA A 109 -2.85 -2.95 7.36
C ALA A 109 -1.68 -2.32 6.61
N PHE A 110 -1.68 -2.36 5.27
CA PHE A 110 -0.54 -1.84 4.53
C PHE A 110 -0.86 -1.27 3.16
N THR A 111 0.08 -0.45 2.69
CA THR A 111 0.19 0.03 1.30
C THR A 111 1.61 -0.16 0.79
N LYS A 112 1.73 -0.39 -0.53
CA LYS A 112 3.02 -0.41 -1.23
C LYS A 112 2.87 0.25 -2.60
N GLY A 113 3.44 1.44 -2.76
CA GLY A 113 3.36 2.23 -3.99
C GLY A 113 1.97 2.79 -4.28
N VAL A 114 1.21 3.19 -3.26
CA VAL A 114 -0.19 3.67 -3.39
C VAL A 114 -0.36 5.10 -2.90
N LEU A 115 0.17 5.44 -1.73
CA LEU A 115 0.03 6.79 -1.15
C LEU A 115 0.67 7.85 -2.03
N ILE A 116 1.72 7.49 -2.76
CA ILE A 116 2.36 8.35 -3.78
C ILE A 116 1.40 8.77 -4.91
N HIS A 117 0.31 8.06 -5.10
CA HIS A 117 -0.71 8.35 -6.11
C HIS A 117 -1.97 9.01 -5.53
N ILE A 118 -1.96 9.36 -4.26
CA ILE A 118 -3.05 10.09 -3.60
C ILE A 118 -2.68 11.56 -3.50
N PRO A 119 -3.53 12.48 -3.99
CA PRO A 119 -3.30 13.92 -3.85
C PRO A 119 -3.03 14.29 -2.38
N PRO A 120 -2.08 15.20 -2.09
CA PRO A 120 -1.73 15.57 -0.72
C PRO A 120 -2.91 15.98 0.16
N VAL A 121 -3.94 16.58 -0.43
CA VAL A 121 -5.18 17.01 0.25
C VAL A 121 -6.00 15.83 0.76
N ASP A 122 -5.88 14.64 0.14
CA ASP A 122 -6.64 13.43 0.48
C ASP A 122 -5.83 12.46 1.39
N LEU A 123 -4.51 12.68 1.53
CA LEU A 123 -3.66 11.84 2.36
C LEU A 123 -4.15 11.71 3.82
N PRO A 124 -4.66 12.78 4.48
CA PRO A 124 -5.23 12.64 5.82
C PRO A 124 -6.33 11.57 5.92
N ARG A 125 -7.15 11.44 4.88
CA ARG A 125 -8.20 10.41 4.81
C ARG A 125 -7.60 9.01 4.57
N ALA A 126 -6.60 8.90 3.70
CA ALA A 126 -5.90 7.64 3.47
C ALA A 126 -5.23 7.12 4.75
N TYR A 127 -4.58 8.01 5.51
CA TYR A 127 -3.97 7.67 6.80
C TYR A 127 -5.02 7.22 7.83
N GLU A 128 -6.18 7.89 7.88
CA GLU A 128 -7.28 7.47 8.74
C GLU A 128 -7.76 6.05 8.41
N VAL A 129 -7.91 5.74 7.13
CA VAL A 129 -8.33 4.40 6.68
C VAL A 129 -7.31 3.33 7.09
N LEU A 130 -6.02 3.56 6.84
CA LEU A 130 -4.95 2.65 7.28
C LEU A 130 -4.96 2.46 8.79
N TYR A 131 -5.04 3.57 9.52
CA TYR A 131 -5.06 3.54 10.98
C TYR A 131 -6.27 2.74 11.50
N ARG A 132 -7.48 2.99 11.02
CA ARG A 132 -8.70 2.28 11.46
C ARG A 132 -8.74 0.82 11.04
N ALA A 133 -8.17 0.50 9.88
CA ALA A 133 -8.11 -0.87 9.36
C ALA A 133 -7.11 -1.75 10.12
N SER A 134 -6.14 -1.14 10.81
CA SER A 134 -5.15 -1.86 11.61
C SER A 134 -5.59 -1.99 13.07
N ARG A 135 -5.43 -3.17 13.66
CA ARG A 135 -5.49 -3.33 15.11
C ARG A 135 -4.12 -3.33 15.78
N LYS A 136 -3.03 -3.57 15.04
CA LYS A 136 -1.69 -3.63 15.64
C LYS A 136 -0.61 -3.02 14.77
N TYR A 137 -0.41 -3.50 13.54
CA TYR A 137 0.68 -3.06 12.69
C TYR A 137 0.20 -2.32 11.46
N ILE A 138 0.94 -1.27 11.08
CA ILE A 138 0.76 -0.57 9.81
C ILE A 138 2.11 -0.60 9.07
N MET A 139 2.12 -1.08 7.83
CA MET A 139 3.29 -0.99 6.97
C MET A 139 3.01 -0.02 5.83
N VAL A 140 3.93 0.90 5.61
CA VAL A 140 3.93 1.88 4.51
C VAL A 140 5.22 1.68 3.72
N ALA A 141 5.10 1.36 2.43
CA ALA A 141 6.25 1.25 1.52
C ALA A 141 6.04 2.18 0.32
N GLU A 142 6.72 3.33 0.33
CA GLU A 142 6.44 4.45 -0.58
C GLU A 142 7.72 5.21 -0.94
N TYR A 143 7.65 6.09 -1.94
CA TYR A 143 8.76 6.99 -2.25
C TYR A 143 8.82 8.13 -1.24
N TYR A 144 9.95 8.27 -0.58
CA TYR A 144 10.15 9.27 0.45
C TYR A 144 10.56 10.64 -0.12
N ALA A 145 10.03 11.67 0.50
CA ALA A 145 10.57 13.04 0.51
C ALA A 145 10.25 13.69 1.86
N PRO A 146 11.07 14.64 2.35
CA PRO A 146 10.84 15.28 3.66
C PRO A 146 9.62 16.22 3.69
N LYS A 147 9.06 16.53 2.54
CA LYS A 147 7.83 17.29 2.34
C LYS A 147 7.13 16.80 1.07
N PRO A 148 5.81 17.00 0.92
CA PRO A 148 5.11 16.66 -0.30
C PRO A 148 5.80 17.25 -1.52
N THR A 149 6.24 16.40 -2.44
CA THR A 149 7.01 16.77 -3.63
C THR A 149 6.41 16.09 -4.83
N GLU A 150 5.83 16.88 -5.73
CA GLU A 150 5.30 16.38 -6.99
C GLU A 150 6.42 15.91 -7.92
N ILE A 151 6.20 14.77 -8.54
CA ILE A 151 7.09 14.20 -9.56
C ILE A 151 6.27 13.97 -10.83
N GLU A 152 6.82 14.40 -11.96
CA GLU A 152 6.22 14.06 -13.25
C GLU A 152 6.21 12.54 -13.43
N TYR A 153 5.03 11.96 -13.65
CA TYR A 153 4.86 10.53 -13.82
C TYR A 153 4.36 10.20 -15.22
N ARG A 154 5.21 9.58 -16.04
CA ARG A 154 4.90 9.19 -17.43
C ARG A 154 4.42 10.37 -18.29
N GLY A 155 5.10 11.52 -18.18
CA GLY A 155 4.76 12.75 -18.91
C GLY A 155 3.51 13.46 -18.38
N ARG A 156 3.02 13.09 -17.18
CA ARG A 156 1.83 13.70 -16.56
C ARG A 156 2.19 14.32 -15.21
N ARG A 157 1.60 15.45 -14.93
CA ARG A 157 1.57 16.07 -13.60
C ARG A 157 0.34 15.63 -12.81
N ASP A 158 0.30 15.93 -11.53
CA ASP A 158 -0.79 15.57 -10.61
C ASP A 158 -1.06 14.05 -10.51
N MET A 159 -0.02 13.20 -10.73
CA MET A 159 -0.13 11.75 -10.71
C MET A 159 0.74 11.06 -9.69
N LEU A 160 1.81 11.73 -9.22
CA LEU A 160 2.73 11.14 -8.24
C LEU A 160 3.32 12.22 -7.32
N TRP A 161 3.23 11.97 -6.02
CA TRP A 161 3.85 12.78 -4.97
C TRP A 161 4.67 11.92 -4.01
N LYS A 162 5.93 12.27 -3.84
CA LYS A 162 6.75 11.73 -2.75
C LYS A 162 6.39 12.46 -1.47
N GLY A 163 6.46 11.79 -0.32
CA GLY A 163 6.12 12.43 0.94
C GLY A 163 6.63 11.68 2.17
N PRO A 164 6.51 12.29 3.37
CA PRO A 164 6.93 11.69 4.64
C PRO A 164 5.78 10.88 5.27
N HIS A 165 5.09 10.04 4.48
CA HIS A 165 3.81 9.40 4.82
C HIS A 165 3.78 8.74 6.21
N ALA A 166 4.82 7.98 6.58
CA ALA A 166 4.88 7.33 7.88
C ALA A 166 5.06 8.33 9.03
N TYR A 167 5.84 9.39 8.81
CA TYR A 167 6.03 10.44 9.81
C TYR A 167 4.78 11.28 9.99
N ASP A 168 4.05 11.61 8.92
CA ASP A 168 2.75 12.27 8.98
C ASP A 168 1.74 11.45 9.81
N MET A 169 1.80 10.11 9.72
CA MET A 169 0.97 9.22 10.53
C MET A 169 1.40 9.24 12.00
N LEU A 170 2.70 9.22 12.31
CA LEU A 170 3.23 9.32 13.68
C LEU A 170 2.86 10.64 14.35
N ASP A 171 2.90 11.75 13.58
CA ASP A 171 2.51 13.07 14.09
C ASP A 171 1.00 13.15 14.38
N ARG A 172 0.19 12.43 13.59
CA ARG A 172 -1.28 12.44 13.71
C ARG A 172 -1.81 11.51 14.81
N TYR A 173 -1.16 10.36 15.03
CA TYR A 173 -1.64 9.30 15.93
C TYR A 173 -0.60 9.01 17.02
N GLN A 174 -0.81 9.57 18.21
CA GLN A 174 0.15 9.54 19.31
C GLN A 174 0.37 8.14 19.92
N ASP A 175 -0.52 7.20 19.65
CA ASP A 175 -0.41 5.79 20.03
C ASP A 175 0.40 4.95 19.02
N LEU A 176 0.81 5.54 17.87
CA LEU A 176 1.72 4.87 16.97
C LEU A 176 3.18 5.00 17.42
N LYS A 177 3.92 3.92 17.27
CA LYS A 177 5.37 3.84 17.46
C LYS A 177 6.02 3.34 16.19
N LEU A 178 7.11 3.98 15.77
CA LEU A 178 7.99 3.44 14.73
C LEU A 178 8.74 2.23 15.30
N LEU A 179 8.54 1.05 14.69
CA LEU A 179 9.29 -0.16 15.03
C LEU A 179 10.59 -0.24 14.25
N ASP A 180 10.49 -0.12 12.93
CA ASP A 180 11.65 -0.24 12.05
C ASP A 180 11.36 0.47 10.71
N TYR A 181 12.41 0.74 9.96
CA TYR A 181 12.33 1.33 8.63
C TYR A 181 13.55 0.93 7.80
N GLY A 182 13.43 1.05 6.49
CA GLY A 182 14.56 0.77 5.60
C GLY A 182 14.29 1.19 4.16
N PHE A 183 15.18 0.74 3.31
CA PHE A 183 15.18 1.01 1.88
C PHE A 183 15.40 -0.29 1.10
N VAL A 184 14.76 -0.42 -0.05
CA VAL A 184 15.01 -1.46 -1.04
C VAL A 184 15.25 -0.81 -2.40
N SER A 185 16.29 -1.27 -3.09
CA SER A 185 16.73 -0.66 -4.33
C SER A 185 16.27 -1.44 -5.55
N SER A 186 16.10 -0.73 -6.66
CA SER A 186 15.99 -1.31 -8.00
C SER A 186 17.26 -2.04 -8.45
N ARG A 187 18.36 -1.94 -7.68
CA ARG A 187 19.65 -2.62 -7.93
C ARG A 187 19.92 -3.77 -6.97
N ASP A 188 18.99 -4.08 -6.06
CA ASP A 188 19.10 -5.23 -5.17
C ASP A 188 19.00 -6.55 -5.98
N PRO A 189 19.52 -7.68 -5.48
CA PRO A 189 19.35 -9.00 -6.13
C PRO A 189 17.87 -9.38 -6.33
N TYR A 190 17.00 -8.89 -5.46
CA TYR A 190 15.54 -8.99 -5.54
C TYR A 190 14.97 -7.57 -5.63
N PRO A 191 14.98 -6.97 -6.82
CA PRO A 191 14.75 -5.54 -6.98
C PRO A 191 13.31 -5.15 -6.68
N GLN A 192 13.17 -3.97 -6.07
CA GLN A 192 11.92 -3.24 -5.96
C GLN A 192 12.12 -1.86 -6.60
N ASP A 193 11.05 -1.11 -6.81
CA ASP A 193 11.18 0.32 -7.16
C ASP A 193 11.78 1.05 -5.95
N ASP A 194 12.91 1.71 -6.07
CA ASP A 194 13.64 2.42 -5.00
C ASP A 194 12.72 2.95 -3.87
N LEU A 195 12.21 2.02 -3.04
CA LEU A 195 11.16 2.25 -2.04
C LEU A 195 11.76 2.38 -0.64
N ASN A 196 11.29 3.34 0.11
CA ASN A 196 11.44 3.34 1.55
C ASN A 196 10.25 2.62 2.19
N TRP A 197 10.50 1.87 3.27
CA TRP A 197 9.45 1.20 4.02
C TRP A 197 9.55 1.53 5.50
N TRP A 198 8.40 1.55 6.17
CA TRP A 198 8.25 1.80 7.60
C TRP A 198 7.24 0.85 8.19
N ILE A 199 7.51 0.39 9.40
CA ILE A 199 6.60 -0.43 10.20
C ILE A 199 6.25 0.38 11.44
N LEU A 200 4.96 0.62 11.61
CA LEU A 200 4.37 1.31 12.75
C LEU A 200 3.58 0.31 13.59
N GLU A 201 3.67 0.42 14.91
CA GLU A 201 2.91 -0.40 15.85
C GLU A 201 1.99 0.48 16.69
N LYS A 202 0.75 0.07 16.86
CA LYS A 202 -0.17 0.67 17.83
C LYS A 202 0.19 0.21 19.23
N ARG A 203 0.36 1.17 20.11
CA ARG A 203 0.49 0.90 21.57
C ARG A 203 -0.90 0.55 22.13
N PRO A 204 -0.96 -0.36 23.13
CA PRO A 204 -2.19 -0.65 23.85
C PRO A 204 -2.77 0.58 24.55
#